data_c6a99a3c53368bb393fd6424f8663ff6
#
_entry.id   c6a99a3c53368bb393fd6424f8663ff6
#
_cell.length_a   1.000
_cell.length_b   1.000
_cell.length_c   1.000
_cell.angle_alpha   90.00
_cell.angle_beta   90.00
_cell.angle_gamma   90.00
#
_symmetry.space_group_name_H-M   'P 1'
#
loop_
_entity.id
_entity.type
_entity.pdbx_description
1 polymer ?
#
loop_
_entity_poly.entity_id
_entity_poly.type
_entity_poly.pdbx_seq_one_letter_code
_entity_poly.pdbx_strand_id
1 'polypeptide(L)'
;MAFTAGAQSKIVTDSIQSGKLGCEQKYNVYLPDGYEVASRTFPVIYLLHGLYGDYSNWAKAGGLQAVADELIASGELCPVVIIMPNAGDSDVHHYQNGYFNVEGWPYEDFFFQEFLPAVERKYHCGGVKSQRAIMGLSMGGGGAICYAQRHPELFSSSYGMSAWLDHKDREVRGTSVEGSKLTLTDRSVRAHSALDFIDHASDSTVKELRTVKWFLDCGDDDHLLELSTDLHLKMRRKGIPCELRVRNGGHTWEYWHTALRTALPFASRNFGH
;
A
#
# COMPACT_ATOMS: atom_id res chain seq x y z
N MET A 1 -36.45 2.04 -23.71
CA MET A 1 -35.49 2.82 -22.91
C MET A 1 -34.11 2.44 -23.42
N ALA A 2 -33.40 3.37 -24.05
CA ALA A 2 -32.02 3.11 -24.50
C ALA A 2 -31.13 3.11 -23.25
N PHE A 3 -30.57 1.97 -22.90
CA PHE A 3 -29.46 1.91 -21.97
C PHE A 3 -28.29 2.64 -22.66
N THR A 4 -28.01 3.86 -22.24
CA THR A 4 -26.70 4.46 -22.51
C THR A 4 -25.69 3.54 -21.85
N ALA A 5 -24.83 2.90 -22.65
CA ALA A 5 -23.67 2.19 -22.13
C ALA A 5 -22.84 3.23 -21.36
N GLY A 6 -22.97 3.22 -20.03
CA GLY A 6 -22.08 3.95 -19.15
C GLY A 6 -20.65 3.52 -19.41
N ALA A 7 -19.68 4.38 -19.25
CA ALA A 7 -18.27 4.04 -19.41
C ALA A 7 -17.93 3.02 -18.32
N GLN A 8 -17.67 1.77 -18.71
CA GLN A 8 -17.30 0.67 -17.82
C GLN A 8 -16.00 0.98 -17.08
N SER A 9 -15.87 0.53 -15.84
CA SER A 9 -14.60 0.59 -15.10
C SER A 9 -13.46 -0.04 -15.89
N LYS A 10 -12.25 0.46 -15.72
CA LYS A 10 -11.08 -0.07 -16.42
C LYS A 10 -9.82 -0.01 -15.59
N ILE A 11 -8.88 -0.91 -15.87
CA ILE A 11 -7.49 -0.78 -15.43
C ILE A 11 -6.66 -0.37 -16.63
N VAL A 12 -5.93 0.73 -16.49
CA VAL A 12 -5.00 1.24 -17.51
C VAL A 12 -3.57 1.10 -17.01
N THR A 13 -2.65 0.71 -17.88
CA THR A 13 -1.21 0.77 -17.61
C THR A 13 -0.68 2.10 -18.14
N ASP A 14 0.08 2.77 -17.31
CA ASP A 14 0.67 4.06 -17.61
C ASP A 14 2.11 4.12 -17.09
N SER A 15 2.83 5.19 -17.40
CA SER A 15 4.22 5.36 -16.97
C SER A 15 4.55 6.80 -16.62
N ILE A 16 5.62 6.95 -15.84
CA ILE A 16 6.20 8.24 -15.51
C ILE A 16 7.72 8.18 -15.66
N GLN A 17 8.30 9.16 -16.34
CA GLN A 17 9.74 9.33 -16.37
C GLN A 17 10.20 9.93 -15.04
N SER A 18 11.07 9.22 -14.33
CA SER A 18 11.64 9.67 -13.05
C SER A 18 13.03 10.26 -13.23
N GLY A 19 13.21 11.47 -12.72
CA GLY A 19 14.55 12.07 -12.61
C GLY A 19 15.36 11.46 -11.46
N LYS A 20 14.70 11.06 -10.37
CA LYS A 20 15.34 10.45 -9.20
C LYS A 20 15.85 9.04 -9.47
N LEU A 21 15.04 8.22 -10.15
CA LEU A 21 15.40 6.83 -10.46
C LEU A 21 16.16 6.70 -11.78
N GLY A 22 16.18 7.76 -12.61
CA GLY A 22 16.86 7.77 -13.90
C GLY A 22 16.21 6.87 -14.96
N CYS A 23 14.98 6.43 -14.75
CA CYS A 23 14.28 5.51 -15.65
C CYS A 23 12.77 5.78 -15.71
N GLU A 24 12.12 5.14 -16.67
CA GLU A 24 10.66 5.11 -16.76
C GLU A 24 10.08 4.11 -15.74
N GLN A 25 9.12 4.56 -14.94
CA GLN A 25 8.39 3.71 -14.01
C GLN A 25 6.96 3.49 -14.49
N LYS A 26 6.59 2.20 -14.63
CA LYS A 26 5.23 1.79 -14.98
C LYS A 26 4.37 1.65 -13.73
N TYR A 27 3.08 1.91 -13.90
CA TYR A 27 2.08 1.69 -12.86
C TYR A 27 0.73 1.35 -13.50
N ASN A 28 -0.15 0.70 -12.74
CA ASN A 28 -1.53 0.51 -13.13
C ASN A 28 -2.44 1.47 -12.38
N VAL A 29 -3.54 1.82 -13.02
CA VAL A 29 -4.59 2.65 -12.43
C VAL A 29 -5.95 2.01 -12.70
N TYR A 30 -6.70 1.73 -11.63
CA TYR A 30 -8.11 1.42 -11.73
C TYR A 30 -8.91 2.73 -11.74
N LEU A 31 -9.75 2.89 -12.77
CA LEU A 31 -10.66 4.00 -12.93
C LEU A 31 -12.10 3.46 -12.79
N PRO A 32 -12.91 4.00 -11.87
CA PRO A 32 -14.27 3.52 -11.65
C PRO A 32 -15.20 3.85 -12.83
N ASP A 33 -16.34 3.18 -12.87
CA ASP A 33 -17.40 3.52 -13.81
C ASP A 33 -17.78 5.00 -13.68
N GLY A 34 -18.02 5.65 -14.82
CA GLY A 34 -18.34 7.07 -14.88
C GLY A 34 -17.17 8.04 -14.67
N TYR A 35 -15.94 7.56 -14.52
CA TYR A 35 -14.75 8.40 -14.30
C TYR A 35 -14.59 9.48 -15.40
N GLU A 36 -14.71 9.11 -16.68
CA GLU A 36 -14.45 9.99 -17.83
C GLU A 36 -15.41 11.19 -17.94
N VAL A 37 -16.60 11.06 -17.36
CA VAL A 37 -17.64 12.09 -17.42
C VAL A 37 -17.79 12.87 -16.11
N ALA A 38 -17.02 12.50 -15.09
CA ALA A 38 -17.09 13.15 -13.79
C ALA A 38 -16.29 14.44 -13.78
N SER A 39 -16.91 15.51 -13.28
CA SER A 39 -16.24 16.81 -13.06
C SER A 39 -15.67 16.97 -11.64
N ARG A 40 -15.59 15.89 -10.88
CA ARG A 40 -15.14 15.88 -9.47
C ARG A 40 -13.76 15.28 -9.31
N THR A 41 -13.08 15.61 -8.22
CA THR A 41 -11.89 14.91 -7.75
C THR A 41 -12.33 13.62 -7.04
N PHE A 42 -11.67 12.52 -7.33
CA PHE A 42 -11.92 11.23 -6.69
C PHE A 42 -11.00 11.02 -5.47
N PRO A 43 -11.44 10.30 -4.43
CA PRO A 43 -10.51 9.73 -3.47
C PRO A 43 -9.50 8.83 -4.18
N VAL A 44 -8.33 8.62 -3.56
CA VAL A 44 -7.28 7.75 -4.11
C VAL A 44 -6.82 6.73 -3.09
N ILE A 45 -6.62 5.50 -3.55
CA ILE A 45 -5.97 4.43 -2.81
C ILE A 45 -4.66 4.07 -3.52
N TYR A 46 -3.55 4.17 -2.81
CA TYR A 46 -2.29 3.58 -3.26
C TYR A 46 -2.22 2.13 -2.78
N LEU A 47 -2.12 1.18 -3.72
CA LEU A 47 -2.17 -0.26 -3.45
C LEU A 47 -0.85 -0.92 -3.82
N LEU A 48 -0.02 -1.20 -2.82
CA LEU A 48 1.36 -1.63 -2.96
C LEU A 48 1.48 -3.15 -3.11
N HIS A 49 2.33 -3.61 -4.04
CA HIS A 49 2.59 -5.04 -4.28
C HIS A 49 3.63 -5.63 -3.31
N GLY A 50 3.76 -6.95 -3.26
CA GLY A 50 4.73 -7.67 -2.44
C GLY A 50 6.11 -7.83 -3.09
N LEU A 51 7.03 -8.47 -2.36
CA LEU A 51 8.35 -8.83 -2.84
C LEU A 51 8.26 -9.65 -4.14
N TYR A 52 9.16 -9.43 -5.09
CA TYR A 52 9.17 -10.02 -6.43
C TYR A 52 7.94 -9.73 -7.30
N GLY A 53 7.06 -8.84 -6.83
CA GLY A 53 5.91 -8.40 -7.58
C GLY A 53 6.18 -7.17 -8.44
N ASP A 54 5.13 -6.75 -9.15
CA ASP A 54 5.10 -5.55 -9.97
C ASP A 54 3.72 -4.87 -9.94
N TYR A 55 3.60 -3.77 -10.64
CA TYR A 55 2.38 -2.97 -10.77
C TYR A 55 1.15 -3.76 -11.28
N SER A 56 1.34 -4.91 -11.93
CA SER A 56 0.25 -5.69 -12.54
C SER A 56 -0.35 -6.74 -11.60
N ASN A 57 0.31 -7.05 -10.49
CA ASN A 57 -0.06 -8.18 -9.64
C ASN A 57 -1.47 -8.06 -9.05
N TRP A 58 -1.84 -6.88 -8.56
CA TRP A 58 -3.19 -6.66 -8.01
C TRP A 58 -4.29 -6.79 -9.07
N ALA A 59 -4.00 -6.36 -10.29
CA ALA A 59 -4.93 -6.52 -11.41
C ALA A 59 -5.12 -7.98 -11.80
N LYS A 60 -4.01 -8.75 -11.87
CA LYS A 60 -4.01 -10.15 -12.34
C LYS A 60 -4.35 -11.12 -11.22
N ALA A 61 -3.46 -11.27 -10.26
CA ALA A 61 -3.60 -12.26 -9.18
C ALA A 61 -4.57 -11.81 -8.09
N GLY A 62 -4.64 -10.50 -7.81
CA GLY A 62 -5.56 -9.92 -6.84
C GLY A 62 -7.01 -9.83 -7.32
N GLY A 63 -7.26 -9.86 -8.63
CA GLY A 63 -8.61 -9.70 -9.18
C GLY A 63 -9.26 -8.35 -8.84
N LEU A 64 -8.44 -7.31 -8.67
CA LEU A 64 -8.85 -6.02 -8.11
C LEU A 64 -10.07 -5.41 -8.79
N GLN A 65 -10.13 -5.43 -10.13
CA GLN A 65 -11.22 -4.76 -10.85
C GLN A 65 -12.58 -5.35 -10.48
N ALA A 66 -12.72 -6.67 -10.51
CA ALA A 66 -13.97 -7.33 -10.18
C ALA A 66 -14.41 -7.06 -8.73
N VAL A 67 -13.44 -7.09 -7.79
CA VAL A 67 -13.74 -6.80 -6.37
C VAL A 67 -14.15 -5.35 -6.18
N ALA A 68 -13.44 -4.40 -6.79
CA ALA A 68 -13.77 -2.97 -6.68
C ALA A 68 -15.13 -2.65 -7.29
N ASP A 69 -15.43 -3.20 -8.48
CA ASP A 69 -16.71 -3.00 -9.17
C ASP A 69 -17.88 -3.53 -8.32
N GLU A 70 -17.75 -4.72 -7.75
CA GLU A 70 -18.76 -5.32 -6.87
C GLU A 70 -19.01 -4.45 -5.63
N LEU A 71 -17.94 -4.00 -4.97
CA LEU A 71 -18.03 -3.17 -3.76
C LEU A 71 -18.58 -1.77 -4.06
N ILE A 72 -18.30 -1.20 -5.21
CA ILE A 72 -18.89 0.08 -5.64
C ILE A 72 -20.40 -0.13 -5.93
N ALA A 73 -20.75 -1.20 -6.62
CA ALA A 73 -22.15 -1.52 -6.94
C ALA A 73 -22.98 -1.80 -5.69
N SER A 74 -22.41 -2.41 -4.65
CA SER A 74 -23.07 -2.64 -3.36
C SER A 74 -23.11 -1.39 -2.45
N GLY A 75 -22.37 -0.34 -2.78
CA GLY A 75 -22.24 0.88 -1.97
C GLY A 75 -21.28 0.76 -0.79
N GLU A 76 -20.52 -0.33 -0.68
CA GLU A 76 -19.51 -0.52 0.36
C GLU A 76 -18.22 0.25 0.07
N LEU A 77 -17.93 0.51 -1.20
CA LEU A 77 -16.82 1.32 -1.67
C LEU A 77 -17.36 2.54 -2.44
N CYS A 78 -16.97 3.74 -2.06
CA CYS A 78 -17.26 4.92 -2.88
C CYS A 78 -16.46 4.84 -4.21
N PRO A 79 -16.93 5.45 -5.31
CA PRO A 79 -16.15 5.55 -6.52
C PRO A 79 -14.77 6.17 -6.23
N VAL A 80 -13.69 5.43 -6.53
CA VAL A 80 -12.32 5.73 -6.12
C VAL A 80 -11.34 5.40 -7.23
N VAL A 81 -10.26 6.17 -7.35
CA VAL A 81 -9.10 5.83 -8.18
C VAL A 81 -8.17 4.95 -7.36
N ILE A 82 -7.70 3.81 -7.93
CA ILE A 82 -6.73 2.95 -7.23
C ILE A 82 -5.45 2.91 -8.05
N ILE A 83 -4.35 3.34 -7.46
CA ILE A 83 -3.03 3.43 -8.10
C ILE A 83 -2.14 2.31 -7.57
N MET A 84 -1.62 1.51 -8.49
CA MET A 84 -0.75 0.38 -8.23
C MET A 84 0.66 0.68 -8.77
N PRO A 85 1.55 1.26 -7.96
CA PRO A 85 2.91 1.59 -8.40
C PRO A 85 3.78 0.34 -8.52
N ASN A 86 4.92 0.48 -9.22
CA ASN A 86 5.99 -0.49 -9.23
C ASN A 86 7.10 -0.06 -8.28
N ALA A 87 7.55 -0.95 -7.39
CA ALA A 87 8.64 -0.65 -6.45
C ALA A 87 10.03 -0.86 -7.06
N GLY A 88 10.16 -1.86 -7.94
CA GLY A 88 11.40 -2.20 -8.62
C GLY A 88 11.59 -1.45 -9.94
N ASP A 89 12.63 -1.83 -10.68
CA ASP A 89 12.85 -1.40 -12.05
C ASP A 89 12.16 -2.32 -13.07
N SER A 90 12.52 -2.23 -14.36
CA SER A 90 11.98 -3.10 -15.40
C SER A 90 12.38 -4.58 -15.24
N ASP A 91 13.44 -4.87 -14.51
CA ASP A 91 13.78 -6.21 -14.05
C ASP A 91 13.30 -6.36 -12.60
N VAL A 92 12.20 -7.07 -12.42
CA VAL A 92 11.57 -7.29 -11.10
C VAL A 92 12.51 -7.90 -10.04
N HIS A 93 13.63 -8.45 -10.46
CA HIS A 93 14.67 -8.97 -9.57
C HIS A 93 15.68 -7.90 -9.15
N HIS A 94 15.69 -6.73 -9.82
CA HIS A 94 16.51 -5.60 -9.43
C HIS A 94 15.79 -4.72 -8.40
N TYR A 95 16.56 -4.10 -7.53
CA TYR A 95 16.10 -3.06 -6.59
C TYR A 95 14.83 -3.42 -5.80
N GLN A 96 14.85 -4.59 -5.17
CA GLN A 96 13.91 -4.86 -4.09
C GLN A 96 14.31 -3.98 -2.89
N ASN A 97 13.40 -3.18 -2.37
CA ASN A 97 13.78 -2.05 -1.51
C ASN A 97 12.86 -1.81 -0.31
N GLY A 98 11.80 -2.61 -0.14
CA GLY A 98 10.83 -2.38 0.92
C GLY A 98 9.99 -1.11 0.73
N TYR A 99 10.05 -0.47 -0.44
CA TYR A 99 9.50 0.87 -0.76
C TYR A 99 10.33 2.04 -0.23
N PHE A 100 11.54 1.80 0.29
CA PHE A 100 12.40 2.83 0.87
C PHE A 100 13.55 3.21 -0.05
N ASN A 101 14.27 4.25 0.34
CA ASN A 101 15.50 4.62 -0.34
C ASN A 101 16.58 3.57 -0.06
N VAL A 102 17.20 3.05 -1.12
CA VAL A 102 18.41 2.26 -1.06
C VAL A 102 19.47 2.88 -1.97
N GLU A 103 20.73 2.50 -1.80
CA GLU A 103 21.82 3.02 -2.62
C GLU A 103 21.52 2.81 -4.12
N GLY A 104 21.63 3.87 -4.90
CA GLY A 104 21.32 3.87 -6.34
C GLY A 104 19.84 3.80 -6.71
N TRP A 105 18.93 3.69 -5.73
CA TRP A 105 17.50 3.61 -5.97
C TRP A 105 16.70 4.37 -4.90
N PRO A 106 16.61 5.70 -4.95
CA PRO A 106 15.92 6.54 -3.96
C PRO A 106 14.39 6.50 -4.16
N TYR A 107 13.79 5.32 -3.89
CA TYR A 107 12.40 5.05 -4.23
C TYR A 107 11.39 5.85 -3.38
N GLU A 108 11.61 5.99 -2.09
CA GLU A 108 10.73 6.78 -1.21
C GLU A 108 10.69 8.25 -1.66
N ASP A 109 11.84 8.80 -2.02
CA ASP A 109 11.94 10.15 -2.58
C ASP A 109 11.20 10.29 -3.91
N PHE A 110 11.34 9.30 -4.80
CA PHE A 110 10.57 9.25 -6.04
C PHE A 110 9.08 9.21 -5.75
N PHE A 111 8.64 8.33 -4.83
CA PHE A 111 7.22 8.16 -4.52
C PHE A 111 6.57 9.47 -4.04
N PHE A 112 7.19 10.17 -3.09
CA PHE A 112 6.59 11.37 -2.51
C PHE A 112 6.83 12.64 -3.32
N GLN A 113 7.97 12.79 -3.98
CA GLN A 113 8.36 14.04 -4.62
C GLN A 113 8.04 14.09 -6.11
N GLU A 114 7.93 12.93 -6.79
CA GLU A 114 7.63 12.86 -8.22
C GLU A 114 6.31 12.13 -8.50
N PHE A 115 6.18 10.88 -8.03
CA PHE A 115 5.08 10.00 -8.40
C PHE A 115 3.73 10.48 -7.87
N LEU A 116 3.58 10.60 -6.55
CA LEU A 116 2.32 10.99 -5.90
C LEU A 116 1.75 12.29 -6.47
N PRO A 117 2.48 13.41 -6.54
CA PRO A 117 1.93 14.65 -7.08
C PRO A 117 1.63 14.58 -8.59
N ALA A 118 2.36 13.78 -9.36
CA ALA A 118 2.13 13.64 -10.79
C ALA A 118 0.87 12.84 -11.09
N VAL A 119 0.70 11.68 -10.43
CA VAL A 119 -0.47 10.81 -10.68
C VAL A 119 -1.76 11.43 -10.17
N GLU A 120 -1.75 12.09 -9.01
CA GLU A 120 -2.94 12.79 -8.50
C GLU A 120 -3.41 13.90 -9.42
N ARG A 121 -2.47 14.68 -9.96
CA ARG A 121 -2.79 15.71 -10.95
C ARG A 121 -3.33 15.12 -12.26
N LYS A 122 -2.68 14.04 -12.76
CA LYS A 122 -3.06 13.39 -14.02
C LYS A 122 -4.44 12.74 -13.95
N TYR A 123 -4.75 12.12 -12.83
CA TYR A 123 -5.99 11.37 -12.63
C TYR A 123 -7.04 12.11 -11.80
N HIS A 124 -6.88 13.40 -11.57
CA HIS A 124 -7.83 14.23 -10.81
C HIS A 124 -8.31 13.53 -9.53
N CYS A 125 -7.36 13.08 -8.72
CA CYS A 125 -7.65 12.34 -7.48
C CYS A 125 -6.80 12.82 -6.30
N GLY A 126 -7.15 12.44 -5.08
CA GLY A 126 -6.38 12.75 -3.87
C GLY A 126 -6.36 14.24 -3.52
N GLY A 127 -5.17 14.81 -3.52
CA GLY A 127 -4.91 16.25 -3.24
C GLY A 127 -4.83 16.59 -1.75
N VAL A 128 -5.64 15.98 -0.91
CA VAL A 128 -5.67 16.23 0.55
C VAL A 128 -5.70 14.92 1.34
N LYS A 129 -5.26 14.99 2.61
CA LYS A 129 -5.20 13.83 3.51
C LYS A 129 -6.50 13.03 3.55
N SER A 130 -7.63 13.71 3.72
CA SER A 130 -8.95 13.07 3.84
C SER A 130 -9.42 12.32 2.60
N GLN A 131 -8.74 12.49 1.47
CA GLN A 131 -9.03 11.83 0.20
C GLN A 131 -7.96 10.82 -0.20
N ARG A 132 -7.01 10.48 0.71
CA ARG A 132 -5.88 9.63 0.39
C ARG A 132 -5.75 8.47 1.39
N ALA A 133 -5.72 7.24 0.88
CA ALA A 133 -5.43 6.03 1.65
C ALA A 133 -4.24 5.26 1.03
N ILE A 134 -3.55 4.49 1.86
CA ILE A 134 -2.46 3.63 1.41
C ILE A 134 -2.62 2.23 2.00
N MET A 135 -2.41 1.21 1.17
CA MET A 135 -2.51 -0.19 1.59
C MET A 135 -1.61 -1.08 0.75
N GLY A 136 -1.37 -2.29 1.20
CA GLY A 136 -0.56 -3.24 0.46
C GLY A 136 -0.45 -4.58 1.14
N LEU A 137 0.22 -5.52 0.44
CA LEU A 137 0.49 -6.85 0.94
C LEU A 137 1.99 -7.07 1.19
N SER A 138 2.33 -7.87 2.19
CA SER A 138 3.70 -8.33 2.46
C SER A 138 4.70 -7.15 2.53
N MET A 139 5.71 -7.09 1.64
CA MET A 139 6.60 -5.94 1.49
C MET A 139 5.81 -4.63 1.31
N GLY A 140 4.79 -4.62 0.46
CA GLY A 140 3.92 -3.45 0.25
C GLY A 140 3.03 -3.14 1.44
N GLY A 141 2.66 -4.14 2.24
CA GLY A 141 1.96 -3.94 3.52
C GLY A 141 2.85 -3.22 4.52
N GLY A 142 4.11 -3.62 4.63
CA GLY A 142 5.12 -2.92 5.43
C GLY A 142 5.35 -1.49 4.94
N GLY A 143 5.56 -1.32 3.63
CA GLY A 143 5.71 0.00 3.01
C GLY A 143 4.54 0.93 3.29
N ALA A 144 3.30 0.43 3.16
CA ALA A 144 2.09 1.21 3.42
C ALA A 144 2.00 1.69 4.89
N ILE A 145 2.28 0.80 5.84
CA ILE A 145 2.29 1.14 7.27
C ILE A 145 3.41 2.16 7.56
N CYS A 146 4.63 1.90 7.11
CA CYS A 146 5.77 2.80 7.36
C CYS A 146 5.59 4.18 6.71
N TYR A 147 5.05 4.24 5.50
CA TYR A 147 4.76 5.53 4.85
C TYR A 147 3.75 6.36 5.65
N ALA A 148 2.67 5.73 6.11
CA ALA A 148 1.69 6.44 6.93
C ALA A 148 2.21 6.78 8.34
N GLN A 149 3.16 6.01 8.90
CA GLN A 149 3.84 6.37 10.15
C GLN A 149 4.76 7.58 10.00
N ARG A 150 5.46 7.68 8.88
CA ARG A 150 6.45 8.74 8.59
C ARG A 150 5.80 10.01 8.03
N HIS A 151 4.65 9.86 7.39
CA HIS A 151 3.86 10.94 6.76
C HIS A 151 2.39 10.89 7.18
N PRO A 152 2.10 10.99 8.50
CA PRO A 152 0.73 10.91 9.00
C PRO A 152 -0.15 12.07 8.52
N GLU A 153 0.44 13.16 8.04
CA GLU A 153 -0.24 14.31 7.43
C GLU A 153 -0.77 14.02 6.02
N LEU A 154 -0.32 12.95 5.35
CA LEU A 154 -0.68 12.66 3.97
C LEU A 154 -1.84 11.67 3.83
N PHE A 155 -2.05 10.77 4.79
CA PHE A 155 -2.99 9.65 4.65
C PHE A 155 -4.08 9.66 5.71
N SER A 156 -5.34 9.46 5.29
CA SER A 156 -6.48 9.28 6.20
C SER A 156 -6.45 7.90 6.86
N SER A 157 -5.98 6.89 6.11
CA SER A 157 -5.93 5.51 6.58
C SER A 157 -4.79 4.70 5.94
N SER A 158 -4.35 3.68 6.67
CA SER A 158 -3.36 2.70 6.19
C SER A 158 -3.80 1.28 6.54
N TYR A 159 -3.64 0.34 5.59
CA TYR A 159 -4.02 -1.07 5.74
C TYR A 159 -2.87 -1.99 5.31
N GLY A 160 -2.36 -2.78 6.25
CA GLY A 160 -1.30 -3.76 5.99
C GLY A 160 -1.83 -5.18 5.97
N MET A 161 -1.76 -5.87 4.82
CA MET A 161 -2.08 -7.28 4.66
C MET A 161 -0.81 -8.10 4.77
N SER A 162 -0.74 -9.06 5.71
CA SER A 162 0.47 -9.89 5.87
C SER A 162 1.74 -9.04 5.87
N ALA A 163 1.74 -7.93 6.62
CA ALA A 163 2.70 -6.86 6.44
C ALA A 163 4.10 -7.23 6.94
N TRP A 164 5.12 -6.99 6.11
CA TRP A 164 6.52 -7.15 6.50
C TRP A 164 7.02 -5.88 7.22
N LEU A 165 6.77 -5.84 8.53
CA LEU A 165 6.90 -4.64 9.36
C LEU A 165 8.28 -4.46 10.00
N ASP A 166 9.09 -5.50 9.98
CA ASP A 166 10.43 -5.53 10.54
C ASP A 166 11.19 -6.73 9.99
N HIS A 167 12.51 -6.65 10.00
CA HIS A 167 13.39 -7.78 9.74
C HIS A 167 14.25 -8.03 10.98
N LYS A 168 13.69 -8.78 11.93
CA LYS A 168 14.46 -9.28 13.09
C LYS A 168 15.44 -10.33 12.60
N ASP A 169 16.61 -10.42 13.27
CA ASP A 169 17.73 -11.35 12.99
C ASP A 169 17.33 -12.85 13.02
N ARG A 170 16.23 -13.19 12.39
CA ARG A 170 16.02 -14.58 11.99
C ARG A 170 17.09 -14.81 10.92
N GLU A 171 17.97 -15.78 11.18
CA GLU A 171 18.95 -16.27 10.22
C GLU A 171 18.42 -16.09 8.81
N VAL A 172 19.06 -15.20 8.05
CA VAL A 172 18.74 -15.01 6.64
C VAL A 172 18.75 -16.40 6.06
N ARG A 173 17.59 -16.90 5.69
CA ARG A 173 17.41 -18.30 5.29
C ARG A 173 18.47 -18.64 4.25
N GLY A 174 19.59 -19.21 4.65
CA GLY A 174 20.63 -19.88 3.87
C GLY A 174 21.17 -19.23 2.59
N THR A 175 20.78 -18.02 2.23
CA THR A 175 21.05 -17.39 0.95
C THR A 175 21.60 -15.97 1.04
N SER A 176 21.98 -15.48 2.21
CA SER A 176 22.62 -14.18 2.34
C SER A 176 24.06 -14.21 1.85
N VAL A 177 24.22 -14.23 0.56
CA VAL A 177 25.49 -13.75 -0.02
C VAL A 177 25.54 -12.26 0.28
N GLU A 178 26.55 -11.83 1.02
CA GLU A 178 26.78 -10.42 1.31
C GLU A 178 26.75 -9.62 0.00
N GLY A 179 25.89 -8.56 -0.06
CA GLY A 179 25.64 -7.80 -1.28
C GLY A 179 24.56 -8.37 -2.20
N SER A 180 23.88 -9.46 -1.83
CA SER A 180 22.69 -9.89 -2.57
C SER A 180 21.59 -8.84 -2.45
N LYS A 181 20.74 -8.71 -3.47
CA LYS A 181 19.61 -7.75 -3.49
C LYS A 181 18.61 -8.02 -2.37
N LEU A 182 18.44 -9.27 -1.99
CA LEU A 182 17.60 -9.67 -0.85
C LEU A 182 18.19 -9.13 0.46
N THR A 183 19.51 -9.21 0.65
CA THR A 183 20.19 -8.63 1.82
C THR A 183 20.00 -7.11 1.89
N LEU A 184 20.02 -6.41 0.75
CA LEU A 184 19.74 -4.97 0.71
C LEU A 184 18.31 -4.66 1.11
N THR A 185 17.34 -5.47 0.67
CA THR A 185 15.92 -5.32 1.06
C THR A 185 15.73 -5.59 2.55
N ASP A 186 16.33 -6.66 3.10
CA ASP A 186 16.26 -7.00 4.51
C ASP A 186 16.83 -5.88 5.38
N ARG A 187 17.99 -5.33 5.00
CA ARG A 187 18.59 -4.17 5.67
C ARG A 187 17.70 -2.93 5.57
N SER A 188 17.09 -2.70 4.43
CA SER A 188 16.17 -1.57 4.22
C SER A 188 14.93 -1.69 5.09
N VAL A 189 14.27 -2.84 5.12
CA VAL A 189 13.10 -3.10 5.98
C VAL A 189 13.46 -2.96 7.45
N ARG A 190 14.62 -3.49 7.87
CA ARG A 190 15.11 -3.35 9.25
C ARG A 190 15.38 -1.89 9.63
N ALA A 191 16.02 -1.13 8.74
CA ALA A 191 16.30 0.29 8.97
C ALA A 191 15.02 1.13 9.08
N HIS A 192 13.91 0.63 8.54
CA HIS A 192 12.60 1.27 8.54
C HIS A 192 11.57 0.48 9.34
N SER A 193 12.01 -0.24 10.39
CA SER A 193 11.12 -1.05 11.23
C SER A 193 9.93 -0.25 11.77
N ALA A 194 8.72 -0.70 11.41
CA ALA A 194 7.48 -0.11 11.91
C ALA A 194 7.32 -0.32 13.43
N LEU A 195 7.91 -1.39 13.96
CA LEU A 195 7.88 -1.70 15.39
C LEU A 195 8.79 -0.76 16.18
N ASP A 196 10.03 -0.58 15.72
CA ASP A 196 10.98 0.33 16.35
C ASP A 196 10.51 1.77 16.27
N PHE A 197 9.85 2.16 15.17
CA PHE A 197 9.26 3.48 15.05
C PHE A 197 8.26 3.77 16.17
N ILE A 198 7.36 2.82 16.48
CA ILE A 198 6.38 2.99 17.57
C ILE A 198 7.06 2.98 18.94
N ASP A 199 8.06 2.15 19.16
CA ASP A 199 8.77 2.10 20.45
C ASP A 199 9.42 3.46 20.77
N HIS A 200 9.99 4.13 19.77
CA HIS A 200 10.68 5.40 19.93
C HIS A 200 9.80 6.64 19.64
N ALA A 201 8.51 6.44 19.32
CA ALA A 201 7.60 7.55 19.02
C ALA A 201 7.43 8.48 20.23
N SER A 202 7.68 9.77 20.01
CA SER A 202 7.42 10.84 20.97
C SER A 202 5.92 11.07 21.19
N ASP A 203 5.53 11.79 22.23
CA ASP A 203 4.13 12.12 22.49
C ASP A 203 3.52 12.93 21.33
N SER A 204 4.29 13.82 20.69
CA SER A 204 3.85 14.56 19.51
C SER A 204 3.61 13.63 18.33
N THR A 205 4.53 12.70 18.07
CA THR A 205 4.38 11.68 17.02
C THR A 205 3.14 10.81 17.27
N VAL A 206 2.96 10.35 18.51
CA VAL A 206 1.78 9.55 18.89
C VAL A 206 0.47 10.33 18.63
N LYS A 207 0.45 11.64 18.90
CA LYS A 207 -0.72 12.49 18.62
C LYS A 207 -1.02 12.54 17.12
N GLU A 208 -0.02 12.65 16.28
CA GLU A 208 -0.17 12.66 14.82
C GLU A 208 -0.63 11.29 14.30
N LEU A 209 -0.05 10.19 14.79
CA LEU A 209 -0.46 8.83 14.41
C LEU A 209 -1.92 8.52 14.76
N ARG A 210 -2.49 9.14 15.81
CA ARG A 210 -3.92 9.01 16.14
C ARG A 210 -4.85 9.66 15.11
N THR A 211 -4.33 10.48 14.22
CA THR A 211 -5.11 11.12 13.14
C THR A 211 -5.24 10.22 11.91
N VAL A 212 -4.51 9.12 11.85
CA VAL A 212 -4.60 8.09 10.81
C VAL A 212 -5.41 6.90 11.33
N LYS A 213 -6.16 6.25 10.47
CA LYS A 213 -6.87 5.00 10.78
C LYS A 213 -5.99 3.83 10.34
N TRP A 214 -5.77 2.89 11.25
CA TRP A 214 -4.85 1.77 11.06
C TRP A 214 -5.58 0.44 11.06
N PHE A 215 -5.20 -0.44 10.13
CA PHE A 215 -5.69 -1.82 10.09
C PHE A 215 -4.56 -2.78 9.71
N LEU A 216 -4.44 -3.85 10.47
CA LEU A 216 -3.54 -4.98 10.19
C LEU A 216 -4.40 -6.24 9.95
N ASP A 217 -4.13 -6.96 8.88
CA ASP A 217 -4.85 -8.18 8.50
C ASP A 217 -3.83 -9.26 8.11
N CYS A 218 -3.87 -10.41 8.79
CA CYS A 218 -2.90 -11.48 8.59
C CYS A 218 -3.54 -12.85 8.77
N GLY A 219 -3.08 -13.83 8.01
CA GLY A 219 -3.51 -15.21 8.17
C GLY A 219 -2.92 -15.84 9.44
N ASP A 220 -3.64 -16.80 10.04
CA ASP A 220 -3.16 -17.54 11.21
C ASP A 220 -1.99 -18.49 10.90
N ASP A 221 -1.86 -18.92 9.64
CA ASP A 221 -0.73 -19.72 9.12
C ASP A 221 0.34 -18.85 8.43
N ASP A 222 0.24 -17.52 8.49
CA ASP A 222 1.19 -16.62 7.85
C ASP A 222 2.43 -16.40 8.74
N HIS A 223 3.63 -16.59 8.18
CA HIS A 223 4.89 -16.42 8.89
C HIS A 223 5.16 -14.99 9.37
N LEU A 224 4.38 -13.99 8.91
CA LEU A 224 4.45 -12.59 9.35
C LEU A 224 3.38 -12.22 10.39
N LEU A 225 2.60 -13.19 10.88
CA LEU A 225 1.55 -12.95 11.87
C LEU A 225 2.08 -12.30 13.14
N GLU A 226 3.22 -12.76 13.65
CA GLU A 226 3.82 -12.21 14.87
C GLU A 226 4.10 -10.71 14.73
N LEU A 227 4.61 -10.25 13.57
CA LEU A 227 4.90 -8.83 13.33
C LEU A 227 3.63 -7.99 13.38
N SER A 228 2.54 -8.46 12.77
CA SER A 228 1.25 -7.76 12.79
C SER A 228 0.70 -7.67 14.22
N THR A 229 0.80 -8.76 14.98
CA THR A 229 0.34 -8.80 16.38
C THR A 229 1.18 -7.89 17.27
N ASP A 230 2.51 -7.93 17.11
CA ASP A 230 3.43 -7.08 17.88
C ASP A 230 3.16 -5.59 17.62
N LEU A 231 3.01 -5.19 16.36
CA LEU A 231 2.72 -3.79 16.03
C LEU A 231 1.38 -3.35 16.64
N HIS A 232 0.33 -4.17 16.50
CA HIS A 232 -0.97 -3.89 17.11
C HIS A 232 -0.85 -3.66 18.63
N LEU A 233 -0.14 -4.54 19.33
CA LEU A 233 0.05 -4.41 20.77
C LEU A 233 0.86 -3.18 21.17
N LYS A 234 1.91 -2.83 20.40
CA LYS A 234 2.70 -1.62 20.61
C LYS A 234 1.87 -0.36 20.42
N MET A 235 1.12 -0.27 19.32
CA MET A 235 0.22 0.85 19.04
C MET A 235 -0.83 1.00 20.15
N ARG A 236 -1.45 -0.10 20.57
CA ARG A 236 -2.43 -0.11 21.67
C ARG A 236 -1.84 0.40 22.98
N ARG A 237 -0.61 -0.01 23.35
CA ARG A 237 0.07 0.48 24.56
C ARG A 237 0.35 1.98 24.52
N LYS A 238 0.59 2.55 23.34
CA LYS A 238 0.74 3.99 23.10
C LYS A 238 -0.61 4.73 22.95
N GLY A 239 -1.75 4.02 23.06
CA GLY A 239 -3.07 4.58 22.88
C GLY A 239 -3.36 5.05 21.45
N ILE A 240 -2.75 4.39 20.46
CA ILE A 240 -3.03 4.59 19.03
C ILE A 240 -4.03 3.50 18.62
N PRO A 241 -5.28 3.88 18.22
CA PRO A 241 -6.26 2.89 17.75
C PRO A 241 -5.77 2.19 16.49
N CYS A 242 -5.76 0.87 16.50
CA CYS A 242 -5.38 0.04 15.37
C CYS A 242 -6.27 -1.20 15.35
N GLU A 243 -6.99 -1.44 14.25
CA GLU A 243 -7.75 -2.67 14.07
C GLU A 243 -6.79 -3.82 13.73
N LEU A 244 -7.08 -5.01 14.25
CA LEU A 244 -6.38 -6.25 13.91
C LEU A 244 -7.40 -7.30 13.53
N ARG A 245 -7.16 -7.96 12.40
CA ARG A 245 -7.91 -9.15 11.98
C ARG A 245 -6.96 -10.30 11.73
N VAL A 246 -7.29 -11.44 12.32
CA VAL A 246 -6.64 -12.72 12.02
C VAL A 246 -7.72 -13.66 11.48
N ARG A 247 -7.46 -14.26 10.32
CA ARG A 247 -8.35 -15.20 9.66
C ARG A 247 -7.58 -16.45 9.26
N ASN A 248 -8.29 -17.56 9.09
CA ASN A 248 -7.68 -18.77 8.54
C ASN A 248 -7.03 -18.49 7.17
N GLY A 249 -5.79 -18.91 6.99
CA GLY A 249 -5.01 -18.80 5.75
C GLY A 249 -3.56 -18.39 5.96
N GLY A 250 -2.80 -18.41 4.89
CA GLY A 250 -1.37 -18.14 4.88
C GLY A 250 -0.97 -16.98 3.98
N HIS A 251 0.33 -16.91 3.66
CA HIS A 251 0.95 -15.87 2.82
C HIS A 251 0.65 -16.11 1.32
N THR A 252 -0.59 -15.92 0.89
CA THR A 252 -1.06 -16.32 -0.44
C THR A 252 -1.97 -15.29 -1.10
N TRP A 253 -2.03 -15.32 -2.44
CA TRP A 253 -2.94 -14.47 -3.20
C TRP A 253 -4.41 -14.73 -2.90
N GLU A 254 -4.80 -15.94 -2.52
CA GLU A 254 -6.17 -16.26 -2.10
C GLU A 254 -6.55 -15.47 -0.86
N TYR A 255 -5.64 -15.42 0.13
CA TYR A 255 -5.82 -14.60 1.32
C TYR A 255 -5.98 -13.12 0.98
N TRP A 256 -5.08 -12.56 0.18
CA TRP A 256 -5.06 -11.14 -0.16
C TRP A 256 -6.22 -10.71 -1.06
N HIS A 257 -6.65 -11.58 -2.00
CA HIS A 257 -7.88 -11.36 -2.77
C HIS A 257 -9.10 -11.20 -1.84
N THR A 258 -9.22 -12.07 -0.85
CA THR A 258 -10.30 -12.00 0.15
C THR A 258 -10.15 -10.74 1.02
N ALA A 259 -8.92 -10.37 1.39
CA ALA A 259 -8.64 -9.20 2.22
C ALA A 259 -9.06 -7.87 1.57
N LEU A 260 -9.05 -7.76 0.23
CA LEU A 260 -9.53 -6.58 -0.50
C LEU A 260 -10.97 -6.21 -0.12
N ARG A 261 -11.83 -7.21 0.14
CA ARG A 261 -13.23 -7.01 0.56
C ARG A 261 -13.38 -6.39 1.95
N THR A 262 -12.30 -6.25 2.68
CA THR A 262 -12.24 -5.50 3.95
C THR A 262 -11.46 -4.20 3.77
N ALA A 263 -10.34 -4.26 3.06
CA ALA A 263 -9.41 -3.14 2.93
C ALA A 263 -10.01 -1.98 2.14
N LEU A 264 -10.69 -2.25 1.02
CA LEU A 264 -11.31 -1.21 0.21
C LEU A 264 -12.47 -0.50 0.95
N PRO A 265 -13.44 -1.21 1.58
CA PRO A 265 -14.44 -0.57 2.41
C PRO A 265 -13.86 0.16 3.63
N PHE A 266 -12.77 -0.34 4.22
CA PHE A 266 -12.09 0.38 5.30
C PHE A 266 -11.57 1.75 4.84
N ALA A 267 -10.90 1.83 3.68
CA ALA A 267 -10.48 3.11 3.13
C ALA A 267 -11.70 4.02 2.85
N SER A 268 -12.74 3.47 2.22
CA SER A 268 -13.96 4.22 1.86
C SER A 268 -14.60 4.92 3.06
N ARG A 269 -14.72 4.22 4.19
CA ARG A 269 -15.30 4.79 5.44
C ARG A 269 -14.45 5.86 6.09
N ASN A 270 -13.17 5.94 5.73
CA ASN A 270 -12.21 6.86 6.31
C ASN A 270 -11.85 8.03 5.38
N PHE A 271 -12.44 8.11 4.21
CA PHE A 271 -12.40 9.33 3.41
C PHE A 271 -13.34 10.39 4.00
N GLY A 272 -12.90 11.65 3.95
CA GLY A 272 -13.76 12.79 4.28
C GLY A 272 -14.80 13.02 3.17
N HIS A 273 -16.01 13.20 3.55
CA HIS A 273 -17.12 13.56 2.67
C HIS A 273 -17.27 15.06 2.55
#